data_41118af7bc49465de6f4bb3020fcc9d9
#
_entry.id   41118af7bc49465de6f4bb3020fcc9d9
#
_cell.length_a   1.000
_cell.length_b   1.000
_cell.length_c   1.000
_cell.angle_alpha   90.00
_cell.angle_beta   90.00
_cell.angle_gamma   90.00
#
_symmetry.space_group_name_H-M   'P 1'
#
loop_
_entity.id
_entity.type
_entity.pdbx_description
1 polymer ?
#
loop_
_entity_poly.entity_id
_entity_poly.type
_entity_poly.pdbx_seq_one_letter_code
_entity_poly.pdbx_strand_id
1 'polypeptide(L)'
;MKHKAGLTLLFLLCWLSLFPKAPFVDADFRLPMRIPPVLSANFGELRSDHFHSGLDFKTQGVIGKSIYSVADGHVSRISVRKYGYGKALYIDHPNGYTSVYAHLEYLSPRLDSVLRAAQYEEKSYEVNLFFDTDELPVKQGEWIAMSGNTGGSGGPHLHFEIRDTQSEDVMDPLLWYAPYIKDLAKPRIQALAVYQFAPEAHQSAPGDCLSPRTKKSIVNIADNQLQGTLPKVWGNIALGLKAYDYMSDTHNIYGVQLIRLFLDDKEIFRQDLSRFSFDNTRYINYITDYEEWALHRSWIMRSYFPHNGQGIVNISEEKDYHFRYELSDRHGNTQVFRFTLRGEKPMPTDNSLGYPQVDVSHDIQQKSIKRLLQKLL
;
A
#
# COMPACT_ATOMS: atom_id res chain seq x y z
N MET A 1 -25.90 -65.68 -18.12
CA MET A 1 -24.78 -64.79 -18.46
C MET A 1 -25.20 -63.39 -17.98
N LYS A 2 -24.59 -62.87 -16.90
CA LYS A 2 -24.96 -61.57 -16.29
C LYS A 2 -23.90 -60.54 -16.72
N HIS A 3 -24.29 -59.56 -17.52
CA HIS A 3 -23.46 -58.40 -17.84
C HIS A 3 -23.49 -57.43 -16.64
N LYS A 4 -22.34 -57.18 -16.03
CA LYS A 4 -22.11 -56.11 -15.08
C LYS A 4 -21.71 -54.86 -15.88
N ALA A 5 -22.59 -53.87 -15.89
CA ALA A 5 -22.28 -52.55 -16.35
C ALA A 5 -21.49 -51.83 -15.24
N GLY A 6 -20.23 -51.49 -15.52
CA GLY A 6 -19.40 -50.70 -14.66
C GLY A 6 -19.74 -49.22 -14.80
N LEU A 7 -20.26 -48.63 -13.71
CA LEU A 7 -20.52 -47.19 -13.61
C LEU A 7 -19.21 -46.47 -13.31
N THR A 8 -18.59 -45.88 -14.32
CA THR A 8 -17.41 -45.02 -14.13
C THR A 8 -17.88 -43.68 -13.65
N LEU A 9 -17.75 -43.45 -12.33
CA LEU A 9 -18.05 -42.16 -11.70
C LEU A 9 -16.91 -41.17 -12.02
N LEU A 10 -17.17 -40.27 -12.95
CA LEU A 10 -16.28 -39.17 -13.30
C LEU A 10 -16.33 -38.15 -12.16
N PHE A 11 -15.34 -38.20 -11.26
CA PHE A 11 -15.10 -37.12 -10.30
C PHE A 11 -14.62 -35.88 -11.04
N LEU A 12 -15.54 -35.01 -11.42
CA LEU A 12 -15.22 -33.63 -11.78
C LEU A 12 -14.82 -32.92 -10.48
N LEU A 13 -13.54 -32.90 -10.16
CA LEU A 13 -12.98 -32.04 -9.13
C LEU A 13 -13.11 -30.59 -9.61
N CYS A 14 -14.26 -30.00 -9.25
CA CYS A 14 -14.44 -28.57 -9.25
C CYS A 14 -13.41 -27.99 -8.27
N TRP A 15 -12.27 -27.56 -8.76
CA TRP A 15 -11.37 -26.67 -8.03
C TRP A 15 -12.09 -25.33 -7.90
N LEU A 16 -13.06 -25.26 -6.97
CA LEU A 16 -13.46 -24.02 -6.39
C LEU A 16 -12.21 -23.47 -5.69
N SER A 17 -11.61 -22.46 -6.33
CA SER A 17 -10.60 -21.62 -5.72
C SER A 17 -11.16 -21.16 -4.37
N LEU A 18 -10.63 -21.74 -3.29
CA LEU A 18 -10.77 -21.26 -1.91
C LEU A 18 -9.94 -19.97 -1.76
N PHE A 19 -10.22 -18.99 -2.58
CA PHE A 19 -10.03 -17.62 -2.16
C PHE A 19 -11.30 -17.30 -1.36
N PRO A 20 -11.19 -16.92 -0.09
CA PRO A 20 -12.35 -16.37 0.58
C PRO A 20 -12.84 -15.23 -0.31
N LYS A 21 -14.06 -15.36 -0.86
CA LYS A 21 -14.80 -14.22 -1.40
C LYS A 21 -14.64 -13.16 -0.32
N ALA A 22 -13.98 -12.05 -0.64
CA ALA A 22 -13.83 -11.00 0.33
C ALA A 22 -15.20 -10.73 0.92
N PRO A 23 -15.43 -10.86 2.23
CA PRO A 23 -16.74 -10.71 2.85
C PRO A 23 -17.29 -9.28 2.78
N PHE A 24 -16.72 -8.43 1.93
CA PHE A 24 -16.77 -6.97 1.90
C PHE A 24 -17.93 -6.39 1.10
N VAL A 25 -18.71 -7.18 0.39
CA VAL A 25 -19.61 -6.65 -0.65
C VAL A 25 -21.00 -6.27 -0.11
N ASP A 26 -21.38 -6.69 1.08
CA ASP A 26 -22.74 -6.51 1.57
C ASP A 26 -22.95 -5.34 2.55
N ALA A 27 -21.95 -4.48 2.78
CA ALA A 27 -22.10 -3.31 3.63
C ALA A 27 -22.58 -2.10 2.83
N ASP A 28 -23.79 -1.62 3.15
CA ASP A 28 -24.36 -0.39 2.58
C ASP A 28 -23.77 0.84 3.28
N PHE A 29 -22.58 1.27 2.86
CA PHE A 29 -21.94 2.47 3.36
C PHE A 29 -22.29 3.68 2.49
N ARG A 30 -22.87 4.72 3.08
CA ARG A 30 -23.05 6.03 2.43
C ARG A 30 -21.75 6.82 2.44
N LEU A 31 -21.62 7.76 1.49
CA LEU A 31 -20.51 8.72 1.51
C LEU A 31 -20.52 9.53 2.83
N PRO A 32 -19.33 9.79 3.43
CA PRO A 32 -19.22 10.52 4.69
C PRO A 32 -19.51 12.01 4.54
N MET A 33 -19.56 12.54 3.33
CA MET A 33 -19.88 13.95 3.01
C MET A 33 -20.91 14.05 1.88
N ARG A 34 -21.66 15.16 1.86
CA ARG A 34 -22.68 15.46 0.82
C ARG A 34 -22.17 16.43 -0.24
N ILE A 35 -20.87 16.46 -0.48
CA ILE A 35 -20.24 17.19 -1.59
C ILE A 35 -19.67 16.16 -2.59
N PRO A 36 -19.40 16.55 -3.86
CA PRO A 36 -18.78 15.63 -4.81
C PRO A 36 -17.51 14.99 -4.25
N PRO A 37 -17.40 13.66 -4.25
CA PRO A 37 -16.26 12.96 -3.64
C PRO A 37 -15.04 13.09 -4.56
N VAL A 38 -14.07 13.90 -4.16
CA VAL A 38 -12.77 14.06 -4.81
C VAL A 38 -11.70 13.75 -3.78
N LEU A 39 -10.74 12.90 -4.17
CA LEU A 39 -9.67 12.48 -3.27
C LEU A 39 -8.43 13.37 -3.40
N SER A 40 -7.68 13.49 -2.32
CA SER A 40 -6.29 14.00 -2.30
C SER A 40 -5.27 12.88 -2.11
N ALA A 41 -5.69 11.76 -1.51
CA ALA A 41 -4.88 10.54 -1.37
C ALA A 41 -5.78 9.30 -1.33
N ASN A 42 -5.25 8.16 -1.75
CA ASN A 42 -5.93 6.88 -1.70
C ASN A 42 -5.32 5.93 -0.67
N PHE A 43 -6.00 4.79 -0.46
CA PHE A 43 -5.55 3.72 0.41
C PHE A 43 -4.27 3.07 -0.13
N GLY A 44 -3.34 2.74 0.76
CA GLY A 44 -2.07 2.11 0.40
C GLY A 44 -1.05 3.05 -0.27
N GLU A 45 -1.34 4.35 -0.40
CA GLU A 45 -0.37 5.32 -0.90
C GLU A 45 0.88 5.34 -0.01
N LEU A 46 2.06 5.38 -0.64
CA LEU A 46 3.34 5.36 0.04
C LEU A 46 3.62 6.71 0.72
N ARG A 47 3.78 6.70 2.03
CA ARG A 47 4.25 7.82 2.84
C ARG A 47 5.71 7.58 3.27
N SER A 48 6.35 8.57 3.87
CA SER A 48 7.77 8.46 4.25
C SER A 48 8.09 7.32 5.22
N ASP A 49 7.12 6.89 6.02
CA ASP A 49 7.30 5.92 7.11
C ASP A 49 6.13 4.95 7.30
N HIS A 50 5.06 5.07 6.48
CA HIS A 50 3.89 4.20 6.58
C HIS A 50 3.09 4.16 5.27
N PHE A 51 2.17 3.19 5.15
CA PHE A 51 1.12 3.19 4.14
C PHE A 51 -0.05 4.05 4.60
N HIS A 52 -0.62 4.80 3.69
CA HIS A 52 -1.86 5.53 3.95
C HIS A 52 -3.01 4.55 4.22
N SER A 53 -3.65 4.68 5.39
CA SER A 53 -4.61 3.72 5.91
C SER A 53 -6.07 3.98 5.50
N GLY A 54 -6.33 4.99 4.68
CA GLY A 54 -7.69 5.37 4.31
C GLY A 54 -7.78 6.14 3.00
N LEU A 55 -8.84 6.93 2.87
CA LEU A 55 -9.03 7.91 1.80
C LEU A 55 -9.00 9.32 2.38
N ASP A 56 -8.30 10.21 1.73
CA ASP A 56 -8.34 11.64 2.05
C ASP A 56 -9.32 12.35 1.12
N PHE A 57 -10.53 12.65 1.61
CA PHE A 57 -11.54 13.39 0.88
C PHE A 57 -11.27 14.90 0.92
N LYS A 58 -11.17 15.53 -0.25
CA LYS A 58 -11.04 16.99 -0.36
C LYS A 58 -12.27 17.70 0.19
N THR A 59 -12.04 18.73 0.98
CA THR A 59 -13.10 19.61 1.55
C THR A 59 -13.16 20.97 0.87
N GLN A 60 -12.77 21.02 -0.42
CA GLN A 60 -12.72 22.25 -1.22
C GLN A 60 -11.73 23.31 -0.66
N GLY A 61 -10.67 22.84 0.05
CA GLY A 61 -9.65 23.71 0.63
C GLY A 61 -10.06 24.44 1.90
N VAL A 62 -11.22 24.10 2.50
CA VAL A 62 -11.73 24.76 3.71
C VAL A 62 -12.09 23.73 4.80
N ILE A 63 -12.03 24.16 6.05
CA ILE A 63 -12.58 23.43 7.19
C ILE A 63 -14.10 23.63 7.27
N GLY A 64 -14.80 22.86 8.11
CA GLY A 64 -16.21 23.09 8.44
C GLY A 64 -17.20 22.45 7.45
N LYS A 65 -16.80 21.47 6.64
CA LYS A 65 -17.75 20.64 5.88
C LYS A 65 -18.39 19.61 6.78
N SER A 66 -19.71 19.45 6.69
CA SER A 66 -20.46 18.49 7.50
C SER A 66 -20.06 17.05 7.18
N ILE A 67 -19.78 16.28 8.23
CA ILE A 67 -19.45 14.87 8.19
C ILE A 67 -20.61 14.07 8.76
N TYR A 68 -20.95 12.96 8.10
CA TYR A 68 -22.09 12.12 8.43
C TYR A 68 -21.64 10.68 8.68
N SER A 69 -22.32 9.99 9.60
CA SER A 69 -22.12 8.56 9.79
C SER A 69 -22.44 7.78 8.52
N VAL A 70 -21.53 6.90 8.11
CA VAL A 70 -21.68 6.11 6.87
C VAL A 70 -22.69 4.97 6.99
N ALA A 71 -22.95 4.48 8.22
CA ALA A 71 -23.93 3.45 8.54
C ALA A 71 -24.49 3.65 9.95
N ASP A 72 -25.53 2.88 10.32
CA ASP A 72 -25.99 2.75 11.71
C ASP A 72 -24.88 2.16 12.58
N GLY A 73 -24.78 2.58 13.83
CA GLY A 73 -23.78 2.07 14.76
C GLY A 73 -23.76 2.80 16.09
N HIS A 74 -22.65 2.75 16.78
CA HIS A 74 -22.38 3.54 17.99
C HIS A 74 -20.96 4.11 17.94
N VAL A 75 -20.76 5.25 18.56
CA VAL A 75 -19.40 5.78 18.75
C VAL A 75 -18.69 4.89 19.75
N SER A 76 -17.68 4.17 19.29
CA SER A 76 -16.86 3.31 20.15
C SER A 76 -15.66 4.03 20.73
N ARG A 77 -15.21 5.12 20.05
CA ARG A 77 -14.04 5.87 20.52
C ARG A 77 -14.06 7.33 20.05
N ILE A 78 -13.66 8.24 20.94
CA ILE A 78 -13.30 9.64 20.62
C ILE A 78 -11.85 9.83 21.04
N SER A 79 -10.99 10.26 20.12
CA SER A 79 -9.57 10.49 20.39
C SER A 79 -9.17 11.91 19.98
N VAL A 80 -8.47 12.61 20.85
CA VAL A 80 -7.87 13.92 20.54
C VAL A 80 -6.38 13.84 20.82
N ARG A 81 -5.57 14.08 19.80
CA ARG A 81 -4.11 14.06 19.85
C ARG A 81 -3.55 15.29 19.15
N LYS A 82 -2.37 15.73 19.58
CA LYS A 82 -1.65 16.84 18.95
C LYS A 82 -1.15 16.49 17.55
N TYR A 83 -0.78 15.21 17.34
CA TYR A 83 -0.24 14.69 16.09
C TYR A 83 -1.11 13.53 15.55
N GLY A 84 -0.71 12.93 14.44
CA GLY A 84 -1.44 11.84 13.81
C GLY A 84 -2.83 12.26 13.38
N TYR A 85 -3.86 11.54 13.77
CA TYR A 85 -5.26 11.80 13.39
C TYR A 85 -5.86 13.10 13.96
N GLY A 86 -5.19 13.76 14.92
CA GLY A 86 -5.74 14.93 15.55
C GLY A 86 -7.00 14.59 16.37
N LYS A 87 -8.12 15.26 16.07
CA LYS A 87 -9.43 14.89 16.59
C LYS A 87 -10.05 13.84 15.68
N ALA A 88 -10.32 12.66 16.24
CA ALA A 88 -10.83 11.50 15.51
C ALA A 88 -12.04 10.87 16.22
N LEU A 89 -12.96 10.36 15.42
CA LEU A 89 -14.17 9.67 15.82
C LEU A 89 -14.16 8.27 15.21
N TYR A 90 -14.47 7.26 16.01
CA TYR A 90 -14.58 5.87 15.60
C TYR A 90 -16.02 5.40 15.85
N ILE A 91 -16.61 4.77 14.85
CA ILE A 91 -17.98 4.27 14.92
C ILE A 91 -17.97 2.79 14.55
N ASP A 92 -18.38 1.95 15.49
CA ASP A 92 -18.55 0.52 15.27
C ASP A 92 -19.94 0.24 14.73
N HIS A 93 -20.00 -0.56 13.67
CA HIS A 93 -21.23 -0.87 12.95
C HIS A 93 -21.63 -2.33 13.18
N PRO A 94 -22.96 -2.64 13.19
CA PRO A 94 -23.45 -4.02 13.39
C PRO A 94 -22.97 -5.01 12.33
N ASN A 95 -22.48 -4.53 11.18
CA ASN A 95 -21.95 -5.35 10.10
C ASN A 95 -20.50 -5.83 10.32
N GLY A 96 -19.90 -5.53 11.49
CA GLY A 96 -18.54 -5.95 11.85
C GLY A 96 -17.42 -5.03 11.35
N TYR A 97 -17.78 -3.83 10.89
CA TYR A 97 -16.80 -2.81 10.48
C TYR A 97 -16.81 -1.62 11.43
N THR A 98 -15.67 -0.95 11.50
CA THR A 98 -15.48 0.33 12.18
C THR A 98 -15.15 1.40 11.15
N SER A 99 -15.88 2.51 11.13
CA SER A 99 -15.50 3.69 10.35
C SER A 99 -14.75 4.70 11.21
N VAL A 100 -13.66 5.27 10.68
CA VAL A 100 -12.81 6.25 11.34
C VAL A 100 -12.84 7.55 10.57
N TYR A 101 -13.07 8.64 11.28
CA TYR A 101 -13.13 10.01 10.76
C TYR A 101 -12.07 10.82 11.48
N ALA A 102 -11.09 11.36 10.77
CA ALA A 102 -9.97 12.06 11.38
C ALA A 102 -9.78 13.48 10.84
N HIS A 103 -8.85 14.22 11.48
CA HIS A 103 -8.56 15.63 11.25
C HIS A 103 -9.75 16.56 11.48
N LEU A 104 -10.72 16.14 12.35
CA LEU A 104 -11.96 16.86 12.59
C LEU A 104 -11.73 18.22 13.30
N GLU A 105 -12.58 19.20 12.96
CA GLU A 105 -12.59 20.52 13.64
C GLU A 105 -13.48 20.46 14.86
N TYR A 106 -14.75 20.12 14.67
CA TYR A 106 -15.76 20.03 15.74
C TYR A 106 -16.52 18.71 15.61
N LEU A 107 -16.95 18.18 16.74
CA LEU A 107 -17.96 17.12 16.79
C LEU A 107 -19.36 17.74 16.83
N SER A 108 -20.40 16.95 16.57
CA SER A 108 -21.79 17.40 16.78
C SER A 108 -21.99 17.79 18.24
N PRO A 109 -22.93 18.67 18.57
CA PRO A 109 -23.08 19.21 19.94
C PRO A 109 -23.22 18.13 21.01
N ARG A 110 -23.90 17.01 20.71
CA ARG A 110 -24.04 15.85 21.59
C ARG A 110 -22.67 15.21 21.88
N LEU A 111 -21.88 14.93 20.85
CA LEU A 111 -20.58 14.31 21.00
C LEU A 111 -19.53 15.27 21.56
N ASP A 112 -19.60 16.55 21.20
CA ASP A 112 -18.68 17.58 21.71
C ASP A 112 -18.90 17.83 23.21
N SER A 113 -20.14 17.74 23.72
CA SER A 113 -20.41 17.86 25.17
C SER A 113 -19.73 16.75 25.98
N VAL A 114 -19.74 15.50 25.47
CA VAL A 114 -19.05 14.36 26.09
C VAL A 114 -17.53 14.56 26.06
N LEU A 115 -17.00 14.94 24.90
CA LEU A 115 -15.56 15.23 24.75
C LEU A 115 -15.09 16.32 25.73
N ARG A 116 -15.81 17.45 25.78
CA ARG A 116 -15.44 18.58 26.67
C ARG A 116 -15.52 18.19 28.15
N ALA A 117 -16.58 17.47 28.55
CA ALA A 117 -16.71 17.02 29.94
C ALA A 117 -15.45 16.22 30.36
N ALA A 118 -15.02 15.27 29.54
CA ALA A 118 -13.81 14.46 29.79
C ALA A 118 -12.53 15.34 29.79
N GLN A 119 -12.38 16.27 28.86
CA GLN A 119 -11.23 17.17 28.80
C GLN A 119 -11.13 18.04 30.07
N TYR A 120 -12.26 18.52 30.60
CA TYR A 120 -12.29 19.30 31.86
C TYR A 120 -11.97 18.41 33.06
N GLU A 121 -12.53 17.21 33.11
CA GLU A 121 -12.28 16.24 34.19
C GLU A 121 -10.79 15.84 34.25
N GLU A 122 -10.22 15.45 33.11
CA GLU A 122 -8.82 15.06 32.97
C GLU A 122 -7.86 16.28 32.99
N LYS A 123 -8.37 17.51 32.91
CA LYS A 123 -7.58 18.75 32.76
C LYS A 123 -6.58 18.65 31.61
N SER A 124 -6.97 17.99 30.53
CA SER A 124 -6.13 17.69 29.38
C SER A 124 -6.88 18.01 28.10
N TYR A 125 -6.19 18.60 27.11
CA TYR A 125 -6.71 18.71 25.76
C TYR A 125 -6.69 17.35 25.02
N GLU A 126 -5.66 16.56 25.27
CA GLU A 126 -5.53 15.21 24.68
C GLU A 126 -6.27 14.21 25.56
N VAL A 127 -7.22 13.50 24.97
CA VAL A 127 -8.03 12.46 25.62
C VAL A 127 -8.21 11.28 24.68
N ASN A 128 -8.52 10.12 25.26
CA ASN A 128 -8.81 8.90 24.51
C ASN A 128 -9.94 8.16 25.21
N LEU A 129 -11.16 8.40 24.78
CA LEU A 129 -12.39 7.93 25.41
C LEU A 129 -12.89 6.70 24.65
N PHE A 130 -13.31 5.67 25.38
CA PHE A 130 -13.95 4.48 24.85
C PHE A 130 -15.36 4.37 25.41
N PHE A 131 -16.28 3.86 24.59
CA PHE A 131 -17.72 3.79 24.93
C PHE A 131 -18.25 2.38 24.63
N ASP A 132 -19.21 1.95 25.44
CA ASP A 132 -19.92 0.70 25.23
C ASP A 132 -21.02 0.86 24.15
N THR A 133 -21.52 -0.27 23.66
CA THR A 133 -22.41 -0.34 22.47
C THR A 133 -23.71 0.47 22.61
N ASP A 134 -24.21 0.69 23.81
CA ASP A 134 -25.47 1.36 24.10
C ASP A 134 -25.34 2.84 24.52
N GLU A 135 -24.10 3.35 24.68
CA GLU A 135 -23.86 4.70 25.23
C GLU A 135 -24.09 5.82 24.22
N LEU A 136 -23.55 5.70 23.03
CA LEU A 136 -23.56 6.78 22.00
C LEU A 136 -24.04 6.24 20.64
N PRO A 137 -25.30 5.82 20.50
CA PRO A 137 -25.82 5.35 19.21
C PRO A 137 -25.85 6.45 18.16
N VAL A 138 -25.61 6.08 16.90
CA VAL A 138 -25.70 6.96 15.74
C VAL A 138 -26.45 6.25 14.60
N LYS A 139 -27.11 7.06 13.76
CA LYS A 139 -27.82 6.58 12.58
C LYS A 139 -27.07 6.89 11.29
N GLN A 140 -27.23 6.05 10.29
CA GLN A 140 -26.72 6.31 8.95
C GLN A 140 -27.21 7.67 8.44
N GLY A 141 -26.25 8.51 8.02
CA GLY A 141 -26.53 9.87 7.56
C GLY A 141 -26.78 10.89 8.67
N GLU A 142 -26.62 10.52 9.95
CA GLU A 142 -26.60 11.45 11.06
C GLU A 142 -25.36 12.35 10.98
N TRP A 143 -25.55 13.66 11.22
CA TRP A 143 -24.44 14.61 11.30
C TRP A 143 -23.64 14.39 12.60
N ILE A 144 -22.38 14.00 12.46
CA ILE A 144 -21.50 13.61 13.59
C ILE A 144 -20.37 14.60 13.84
N ALA A 145 -19.89 15.33 12.82
CA ALA A 145 -18.74 16.21 12.94
C ALA A 145 -18.65 17.23 11.80
N MET A 146 -17.67 18.12 11.91
CA MET A 146 -17.20 19.02 10.86
C MET A 146 -15.76 18.66 10.48
N SER A 147 -15.44 18.69 9.16
CA SER A 147 -14.08 18.52 8.66
C SER A 147 -13.16 19.65 9.16
N GLY A 148 -11.91 19.31 9.36
CA GLY A 148 -10.91 20.23 9.90
C GLY A 148 -9.54 20.08 9.28
N ASN A 149 -8.54 20.40 10.10
CA ASN A 149 -7.11 20.30 9.77
C ASN A 149 -6.29 20.01 11.04
N THR A 150 -6.87 19.25 12.00
CA THR A 150 -6.20 18.94 13.27
C THR A 150 -5.20 17.80 13.13
N GLY A 151 -4.22 17.70 14.03
CA GLY A 151 -3.21 16.64 14.02
C GLY A 151 -2.13 16.82 12.95
N GLY A 152 -1.69 15.72 12.35
CA GLY A 152 -0.63 15.67 11.35
C GLY A 152 -1.11 15.93 9.93
N SER A 153 -1.90 16.97 9.72
CA SER A 153 -2.49 17.30 8.42
C SER A 153 -1.78 18.46 7.73
N GLY A 154 -1.54 18.35 6.43
CA GLY A 154 -0.94 19.38 5.59
C GLY A 154 -1.93 20.40 5.02
N GLY A 155 -3.23 20.21 5.20
CA GLY A 155 -4.30 21.09 4.71
C GLY A 155 -5.69 20.50 4.96
N PRO A 156 -6.77 21.30 4.85
CA PRO A 156 -8.13 20.85 5.16
C PRO A 156 -8.58 19.67 4.31
N HIS A 157 -8.91 18.55 4.95
CA HIS A 157 -9.48 17.35 4.34
C HIS A 157 -10.18 16.48 5.38
N LEU A 158 -10.90 15.46 4.94
CA LEU A 158 -11.36 14.37 5.80
C LEU A 158 -10.51 13.15 5.50
N HIS A 159 -9.73 12.69 6.47
CA HIS A 159 -9.16 11.34 6.45
C HIS A 159 -10.22 10.35 6.93
N PHE A 160 -10.50 9.34 6.12
CA PHE A 160 -11.57 8.37 6.35
C PHE A 160 -11.06 6.94 6.16
N GLU A 161 -11.35 6.07 7.15
CA GLU A 161 -10.98 4.66 7.09
C GLU A 161 -12.20 3.75 7.28
N ILE A 162 -12.11 2.54 6.76
CA ILE A 162 -12.94 1.40 7.14
C ILE A 162 -12.00 0.34 7.69
N ARG A 163 -12.34 -0.20 8.86
CA ARG A 163 -11.60 -1.26 9.53
C ARG A 163 -12.50 -2.47 9.80
N ASP A 164 -11.90 -3.61 9.87
CA ASP A 164 -12.51 -4.77 10.52
C ASP A 164 -12.53 -4.52 12.04
N THR A 165 -13.70 -4.55 12.65
CA THR A 165 -13.84 -4.18 14.09
C THR A 165 -13.06 -5.12 15.01
N GLN A 166 -12.92 -6.39 14.65
CA GLN A 166 -12.28 -7.39 15.51
C GLN A 166 -10.75 -7.37 15.42
N SER A 167 -10.22 -7.28 14.19
CA SER A 167 -8.76 -7.35 13.93
C SER A 167 -8.10 -5.98 13.85
N GLU A 168 -8.89 -4.89 13.73
CA GLU A 168 -8.46 -3.52 13.40
C GLU A 168 -7.69 -3.41 12.06
N ASP A 169 -7.74 -4.45 11.22
CA ASP A 169 -7.16 -4.37 9.89
C ASP A 169 -7.85 -3.26 9.09
N VAL A 170 -7.04 -2.40 8.50
CA VAL A 170 -7.53 -1.34 7.61
C VAL A 170 -7.83 -1.91 6.23
N MET A 171 -8.91 -1.42 5.64
CA MET A 171 -9.44 -1.90 4.37
C MET A 171 -9.58 -0.75 3.41
N ASP A 172 -9.35 -1.01 2.12
CA ASP A 172 -9.50 0.00 1.08
C ASP A 172 -10.96 0.45 0.96
N PRO A 173 -11.31 1.68 1.35
CA PRO A 173 -12.71 2.13 1.27
C PRO A 173 -13.23 2.25 -0.18
N LEU A 174 -12.35 2.26 -1.20
CA LEU A 174 -12.75 2.19 -2.61
C LEU A 174 -13.47 0.88 -2.97
N LEU A 175 -13.35 -0.17 -2.15
CA LEU A 175 -14.18 -1.38 -2.31
C LEU A 175 -15.68 -1.07 -2.28
N TRP A 176 -16.10 0.00 -1.59
CA TRP A 176 -17.50 0.45 -1.50
C TRP A 176 -17.75 1.75 -2.27
N TYR A 177 -16.73 2.63 -2.36
CA TYR A 177 -16.92 3.98 -2.89
C TYR A 177 -16.47 4.17 -4.34
N ALA A 178 -15.82 3.20 -4.97
CA ALA A 178 -15.46 3.30 -6.38
C ALA A 178 -16.64 3.69 -7.30
N PRO A 179 -17.88 3.19 -7.11
CA PRO A 179 -19.01 3.60 -7.96
C PRO A 179 -19.40 5.09 -7.85
N TYR A 180 -19.01 5.76 -6.77
CA TYR A 180 -19.33 7.18 -6.52
C TYR A 180 -18.22 8.14 -6.91
N ILE A 181 -16.99 7.62 -7.13
CA ILE A 181 -15.80 8.40 -7.47
C ILE A 181 -15.46 8.12 -8.92
N LYS A 182 -15.49 9.16 -9.76
CA LYS A 182 -15.17 9.02 -11.18
C LYS A 182 -13.67 8.81 -11.38
N ASP A 183 -13.32 7.69 -11.97
CA ASP A 183 -11.95 7.44 -12.43
C ASP A 183 -11.91 6.64 -13.73
N LEU A 184 -11.24 7.19 -14.74
CA LEU A 184 -10.99 6.61 -16.05
C LEU A 184 -9.49 6.59 -16.37
N ALA A 185 -8.66 7.05 -15.43
CA ALA A 185 -7.23 7.11 -15.63
C ALA A 185 -6.61 5.74 -15.29
N LYS A 186 -5.61 5.35 -16.07
CA LYS A 186 -4.86 4.12 -15.81
C LYS A 186 -3.64 4.43 -14.96
N PRO A 187 -3.20 3.49 -14.09
CA PRO A 187 -1.89 3.57 -13.47
C PRO A 187 -0.79 3.73 -14.53
N ARG A 188 0.29 4.43 -14.17
CA ARG A 188 1.44 4.68 -15.07
C ARG A 188 2.73 4.16 -14.45
N ILE A 189 3.51 3.46 -15.28
CA ILE A 189 4.84 3.01 -14.90
C ILE A 189 5.84 4.07 -15.37
N GLN A 190 6.74 4.49 -14.48
CA GLN A 190 7.75 5.52 -14.76
C GLN A 190 9.16 4.95 -14.83
N ALA A 191 9.44 3.82 -14.15
CA ALA A 191 10.72 3.14 -14.25
C ALA A 191 10.61 1.66 -13.90
N LEU A 192 11.51 0.86 -14.46
CA LEU A 192 11.75 -0.54 -14.15
C LEU A 192 13.10 -0.67 -13.46
N ALA A 193 13.13 -1.32 -12.30
CA ALA A 193 14.35 -1.72 -11.61
C ALA A 193 14.60 -3.22 -11.82
N VAL A 194 15.85 -3.57 -12.11
CA VAL A 194 16.34 -4.95 -12.22
C VAL A 194 17.40 -5.16 -11.15
N TYR A 195 17.17 -6.10 -10.25
CA TYR A 195 18.08 -6.50 -9.17
C TYR A 195 18.73 -7.82 -9.54
N GLN A 196 20.05 -7.88 -9.55
CA GLN A 196 20.81 -9.11 -9.74
C GLN A 196 21.52 -9.44 -8.42
N PHE A 197 21.17 -10.57 -7.82
CA PHE A 197 21.73 -11.00 -6.54
C PHE A 197 23.06 -11.76 -6.75
N ALA A 198 24.05 -11.49 -5.89
CA ALA A 198 25.25 -12.32 -5.87
C ALA A 198 24.92 -13.76 -5.44
N PRO A 199 25.64 -14.78 -5.92
CA PRO A 199 25.39 -16.18 -5.60
C PRO A 199 25.36 -16.51 -4.10
N GLU A 200 26.06 -15.75 -3.27
CA GLU A 200 26.17 -15.95 -1.81
C GLU A 200 25.06 -15.26 -1.01
N ALA A 201 24.20 -14.45 -1.65
CA ALA A 201 23.22 -13.63 -0.95
C ALA A 201 22.02 -14.42 -0.37
N HIS A 202 21.90 -15.72 -0.65
CA HIS A 202 20.82 -16.57 -0.14
C HIS A 202 20.91 -16.94 1.35
N GLN A 203 22.02 -16.64 2.03
CA GLN A 203 22.24 -17.02 3.43
C GLN A 203 22.10 -15.84 4.42
N SER A 204 21.73 -14.65 3.95
CA SER A 204 21.52 -13.51 4.83
C SER A 204 20.18 -13.61 5.57
N ALA A 205 20.16 -13.22 6.85
CA ALA A 205 18.99 -13.30 7.71
C ALA A 205 17.78 -12.52 7.16
N PRO A 206 16.54 -12.89 7.55
CA PRO A 206 15.33 -12.12 7.20
C PRO A 206 15.48 -10.68 7.73
N GLY A 207 15.61 -9.73 6.83
CA GLY A 207 15.80 -8.31 7.16
C GLY A 207 16.93 -7.62 6.40
N ASP A 208 17.93 -8.34 5.92
CA ASP A 208 18.97 -7.79 5.04
C ASP A 208 18.43 -7.58 3.63
N CYS A 209 17.77 -6.45 3.45
CA CYS A 209 17.06 -6.11 2.23
C CYS A 209 17.95 -5.84 1.01
N LEU A 210 19.23 -5.62 1.19
CA LEU A 210 20.20 -5.47 0.11
C LEU A 210 21.56 -6.00 0.60
N SER A 211 21.94 -7.17 0.12
CA SER A 211 23.35 -7.57 0.22
C SER A 211 24.21 -6.49 -0.46
N PRO A 212 25.37 -6.12 0.10
CA PRO A 212 26.32 -5.19 -0.54
C PRO A 212 26.75 -5.59 -1.95
N ARG A 213 26.38 -6.80 -2.38
CA ARG A 213 26.68 -7.40 -3.69
C ARG A 213 25.50 -7.47 -4.66
N THR A 214 24.38 -6.79 -4.37
CA THR A 214 23.26 -6.72 -5.31
C THR A 214 23.53 -5.64 -6.35
N LYS A 215 23.61 -6.01 -7.62
CA LYS A 215 23.67 -5.06 -8.72
C LYS A 215 22.26 -4.58 -9.07
N LYS A 216 22.03 -3.29 -8.99
CA LYS A 216 20.77 -2.63 -9.35
C LYS A 216 20.94 -1.85 -10.66
N SER A 217 19.99 -2.00 -11.57
CA SER A 217 19.88 -1.20 -12.80
C SER A 217 18.47 -0.63 -12.89
N ILE A 218 18.34 0.67 -13.13
CA ILE A 218 17.04 1.35 -13.26
C ILE A 218 16.95 1.93 -14.66
N VAL A 219 15.85 1.62 -15.37
CA VAL A 219 15.55 2.13 -16.71
C VAL A 219 14.24 2.87 -16.66
N ASN A 220 14.24 4.13 -17.10
CA ASN A 220 13.05 4.97 -17.17
C ASN A 220 12.06 4.45 -18.22
N ILE A 221 10.79 4.72 -18.00
CA ILE A 221 9.69 4.40 -18.91
C ILE A 221 8.89 5.68 -19.16
N ALA A 222 8.67 5.99 -20.42
CA ALA A 222 7.78 7.05 -20.86
C ALA A 222 6.87 6.50 -21.96
N ASP A 223 5.60 6.89 -21.96
CA ASP A 223 4.60 6.42 -22.93
C ASP A 223 4.55 4.89 -23.06
N ASN A 224 4.72 4.18 -21.95
CA ASN A 224 4.77 2.72 -21.85
C ASN A 224 5.93 2.10 -22.66
N GLN A 225 7.01 2.83 -22.89
CA GLN A 225 8.20 2.38 -23.60
C GLN A 225 9.47 2.62 -22.77
N LEU A 226 10.41 1.67 -22.83
CA LEU A 226 11.72 1.80 -22.21
C LEU A 226 12.50 2.96 -22.84
N GLN A 227 13.07 3.81 -22.01
CA GLN A 227 13.93 4.94 -22.41
C GLN A 227 15.43 4.58 -22.31
N GLY A 228 15.76 3.31 -22.53
CA GLY A 228 17.12 2.79 -22.46
C GLY A 228 17.18 1.29 -22.63
N THR A 229 18.39 0.74 -22.58
CA THR A 229 18.64 -0.69 -22.72
C THR A 229 18.57 -1.37 -21.37
N LEU A 230 17.83 -2.49 -21.30
CA LEU A 230 17.83 -3.35 -20.13
C LEU A 230 19.17 -4.11 -19.99
N PRO A 231 19.60 -4.39 -18.76
CA PRO A 231 20.80 -5.16 -18.52
C PRO A 231 20.61 -6.60 -19.00
N LYS A 232 21.69 -7.24 -19.47
CA LYS A 232 21.77 -8.68 -19.56
C LYS A 232 21.86 -9.26 -18.14
N VAL A 233 21.22 -10.38 -17.91
CA VAL A 233 21.04 -10.94 -16.56
C VAL A 233 21.46 -12.40 -16.49
N TRP A 234 21.94 -12.83 -15.30
CA TRP A 234 22.29 -14.23 -15.01
C TRP A 234 22.15 -14.53 -13.53
N GLY A 235 21.78 -15.76 -13.19
CA GLY A 235 21.56 -16.18 -11.80
C GLY A 235 20.23 -15.64 -11.26
N ASN A 236 20.19 -15.39 -9.96
CA ASN A 236 18.96 -14.93 -9.32
C ASN A 236 18.74 -13.44 -9.55
N ILE A 237 17.57 -13.11 -10.04
CA ILE A 237 17.13 -11.74 -10.25
C ILE A 237 15.78 -11.49 -9.60
N ALA A 238 15.51 -10.24 -9.35
CA ALA A 238 14.16 -9.73 -9.04
C ALA A 238 13.92 -8.39 -9.73
N LEU A 239 12.68 -7.96 -9.72
CA LEU A 239 12.24 -6.74 -10.37
C LEU A 239 11.58 -5.77 -9.37
N GLY A 240 11.50 -4.51 -9.76
CA GLY A 240 10.75 -3.49 -9.08
C GLY A 240 10.24 -2.42 -10.01
N LEU A 241 9.24 -1.68 -9.59
CA LEU A 241 8.61 -0.63 -10.38
C LEU A 241 8.57 0.71 -9.65
N LYS A 242 8.86 1.77 -10.36
CA LYS A 242 8.34 3.10 -10.03
C LYS A 242 7.04 3.28 -10.79
N ALA A 243 5.93 3.27 -10.06
CA ALA A 243 4.61 3.39 -10.65
C ALA A 243 3.67 4.17 -9.73
N TYR A 244 2.74 4.88 -10.33
CA TYR A 244 1.72 5.66 -9.64
C TYR A 244 0.39 5.50 -10.34
N ASP A 245 -0.66 5.69 -9.57
CA ASP A 245 -2.01 5.83 -10.08
C ASP A 245 -2.41 7.29 -10.20
N TYR A 246 -3.45 7.56 -10.99
CA TYR A 246 -3.99 8.88 -11.27
C TYR A 246 -5.51 8.77 -11.30
N MET A 247 -6.21 9.80 -10.85
CA MET A 247 -7.66 9.83 -10.92
C MET A 247 -8.14 10.96 -11.83
N SER A 248 -9.30 10.75 -12.43
CA SER A 248 -9.96 11.75 -13.26
C SER A 248 -10.25 13.03 -12.43
N ASP A 249 -10.19 14.18 -13.08
CA ASP A 249 -10.54 15.49 -12.49
C ASP A 249 -9.67 15.95 -11.29
N THR A 250 -8.47 15.36 -11.14
CA THR A 250 -7.49 15.75 -10.09
C THR A 250 -6.06 15.66 -10.63
N HIS A 251 -5.16 16.46 -10.05
CA HIS A 251 -3.72 16.42 -10.34
C HIS A 251 -2.91 15.64 -9.29
N ASN A 252 -3.58 15.01 -8.35
CA ASN A 252 -2.92 14.22 -7.31
C ASN A 252 -2.33 12.92 -7.90
N ILE A 253 -1.28 12.46 -7.24
CA ILE A 253 -0.62 11.18 -7.52
C ILE A 253 -1.06 10.21 -6.43
N TYR A 254 -1.41 8.99 -6.80
CA TYR A 254 -1.96 7.97 -5.91
C TYR A 254 -1.11 6.71 -5.91
N GLY A 255 -1.28 5.87 -4.90
CA GLY A 255 -0.70 4.54 -4.84
C GLY A 255 -1.41 3.56 -5.78
N VAL A 256 -0.65 2.64 -6.37
CA VAL A 256 -1.19 1.53 -7.17
C VAL A 256 -1.70 0.43 -6.25
N GLN A 257 -2.97 0.02 -6.37
CA GLN A 257 -3.59 -0.94 -5.46
C GLN A 257 -3.26 -2.40 -5.79
N LEU A 258 -3.14 -2.74 -7.08
CA LEU A 258 -2.85 -4.11 -7.51
C LEU A 258 -1.69 -4.13 -8.51
N ILE A 259 -0.64 -4.88 -8.18
CA ILE A 259 0.51 -5.13 -9.04
C ILE A 259 0.67 -6.63 -9.22
N ARG A 260 0.71 -7.10 -10.48
CA ARG A 260 0.95 -8.48 -10.83
C ARG A 260 2.13 -8.55 -11.79
N LEU A 261 3.03 -9.50 -11.58
CA LEU A 261 4.16 -9.77 -12.46
C LEU A 261 4.09 -11.19 -12.98
N PHE A 262 4.29 -11.33 -14.28
CA PHE A 262 4.28 -12.62 -14.99
C PHE A 262 5.61 -12.85 -15.69
N LEU A 263 6.03 -14.11 -15.73
CA LEU A 263 7.09 -14.62 -16.58
C LEU A 263 6.51 -15.71 -17.47
N ASP A 264 6.62 -15.58 -18.78
CA ASP A 264 6.06 -16.50 -19.78
C ASP A 264 4.62 -16.92 -19.43
N ASP A 265 3.75 -15.90 -19.17
CA ASP A 265 2.35 -16.02 -18.77
C ASP A 265 2.05 -16.63 -17.38
N LYS A 266 3.07 -17.12 -16.67
CA LYS A 266 2.92 -17.57 -15.28
C LYS A 266 3.03 -16.40 -14.33
N GLU A 267 2.03 -16.20 -13.46
CA GLU A 267 2.10 -15.20 -12.37
C GLU A 267 3.19 -15.62 -11.36
N ILE A 268 4.20 -14.78 -11.17
CA ILE A 268 5.33 -15.02 -10.26
C ILE A 268 5.33 -14.09 -9.05
N PHE A 269 4.56 -12.98 -9.11
CA PHE A 269 4.39 -12.05 -8.01
C PHE A 269 3.03 -11.38 -8.07
N ARG A 270 2.43 -11.16 -6.89
CA ARG A 270 1.20 -10.40 -6.70
C ARG A 270 1.27 -9.59 -5.42
N GLN A 271 0.95 -8.31 -5.53
CA GLN A 271 0.72 -7.40 -4.41
C GLN A 271 -0.68 -6.80 -4.57
N ASP A 272 -1.55 -7.04 -3.60
CA ASP A 272 -2.89 -6.47 -3.53
C ASP A 272 -3.02 -5.70 -2.21
N LEU A 273 -3.13 -4.37 -2.31
CA LEU A 273 -3.30 -3.48 -1.17
C LEU A 273 -4.79 -3.23 -0.93
N SER A 274 -5.58 -4.30 -0.73
CA SER A 274 -7.01 -4.19 -0.38
C SER A 274 -7.26 -4.19 1.13
N ARG A 275 -6.34 -4.79 1.88
CA ARG A 275 -6.41 -4.93 3.34
C ARG A 275 -4.99 -5.14 3.88
N PHE A 276 -4.69 -4.54 5.01
CA PHE A 276 -3.49 -4.85 5.79
C PHE A 276 -3.72 -4.54 7.27
N SER A 277 -2.96 -5.21 8.15
CA SER A 277 -2.99 -4.90 9.57
C SER A 277 -2.53 -3.48 9.83
N PHE A 278 -3.23 -2.76 10.69
CA PHE A 278 -2.84 -1.39 11.07
C PHE A 278 -1.41 -1.35 11.64
N ASP A 279 -1.00 -2.35 12.39
CA ASP A 279 0.36 -2.47 12.93
C ASP A 279 1.40 -2.61 11.82
N ASN A 280 1.01 -3.14 10.66
CA ASN A 280 1.89 -3.36 9.51
C ASN A 280 2.00 -2.13 8.60
N THR A 281 1.29 -1.03 8.86
CA THR A 281 1.38 0.19 8.04
C THR A 281 2.82 0.71 7.91
N ARG A 282 3.67 0.47 8.93
CA ARG A 282 5.08 0.87 8.95
C ARG A 282 6.02 -0.06 8.20
N TYR A 283 5.55 -1.22 7.71
CA TYR A 283 6.40 -2.14 6.92
C TYR A 283 6.60 -1.70 5.46
N ILE A 284 6.42 -0.43 5.17
CA ILE A 284 6.64 0.17 3.84
C ILE A 284 8.04 -0.16 3.29
N ASN A 285 9.08 -0.14 4.14
CA ASN A 285 10.46 -0.45 3.75
C ASN A 285 10.66 -1.91 3.32
N TYR A 286 9.71 -2.80 3.65
CA TYR A 286 9.75 -4.20 3.24
C TYR A 286 9.38 -4.39 1.77
N ILE A 287 8.47 -3.54 1.25
CA ILE A 287 8.01 -3.61 -0.15
C ILE A 287 8.60 -2.51 -1.03
N THR A 288 9.42 -1.61 -0.48
CA THR A 288 10.05 -0.53 -1.26
C THR A 288 11.56 -0.64 -1.25
N ASP A 289 12.22 -0.06 -2.25
CA ASP A 289 13.67 0.17 -2.25
C ASP A 289 13.97 1.41 -1.41
N TYR A 290 14.22 1.20 -0.12
CA TYR A 290 14.48 2.29 0.83
C TYR A 290 15.72 3.10 0.47
N GLU A 291 16.77 2.47 -0.08
CA GLU A 291 17.98 3.17 -0.54
C GLU A 291 17.64 4.19 -1.62
N GLU A 292 16.84 3.78 -2.61
CA GLU A 292 16.43 4.66 -3.69
C GLU A 292 15.58 5.83 -3.18
N TRP A 293 14.68 5.56 -2.21
CA TRP A 293 13.92 6.63 -1.58
C TRP A 293 14.81 7.56 -0.73
N ALA A 294 15.73 7.02 0.06
CA ALA A 294 16.59 7.80 0.93
C ALA A 294 17.52 8.75 0.14
N LEU A 295 18.09 8.25 -0.97
CA LEU A 295 19.05 8.98 -1.79
C LEU A 295 18.38 9.91 -2.81
N HIS A 296 17.30 9.45 -3.47
CA HIS A 296 16.71 10.11 -4.64
C HIS A 296 15.25 10.55 -4.44
N ARG A 297 14.65 10.29 -3.26
CA ARG A 297 13.22 10.53 -2.98
C ARG A 297 12.31 9.89 -4.03
N SER A 298 12.73 8.74 -4.56
CA SER A 298 12.06 7.98 -5.59
C SER A 298 11.53 6.67 -5.03
N TRP A 299 10.22 6.46 -5.11
CA TRP A 299 9.61 5.22 -4.66
C TRP A 299 9.73 4.16 -5.75
N ILE A 300 10.50 3.11 -5.49
CA ILE A 300 10.48 1.87 -6.27
C ILE A 300 9.85 0.78 -5.40
N MET A 301 8.71 0.26 -5.83
CA MET A 301 8.07 -0.89 -5.20
C MET A 301 8.75 -2.16 -5.68
N ARG A 302 9.21 -2.99 -4.75
CA ARG A 302 9.80 -4.29 -5.04
C ARG A 302 8.71 -5.26 -5.46
N SER A 303 8.95 -6.02 -6.52
CA SER A 303 8.07 -7.09 -6.98
C SER A 303 8.61 -8.45 -6.56
N TYR A 304 9.06 -8.55 -5.30
CA TYR A 304 9.55 -9.78 -4.70
C TYR A 304 9.52 -9.72 -3.18
N PHE A 305 9.42 -10.89 -2.56
CA PHE A 305 9.52 -11.06 -1.10
C PHE A 305 10.71 -11.96 -0.76
N PRO A 306 11.78 -11.43 -0.12
CA PRO A 306 12.98 -12.20 0.18
C PRO A 306 12.72 -13.44 1.05
N HIS A 307 11.77 -13.34 2.01
CA HIS A 307 11.52 -14.40 3.00
C HIS A 307 10.91 -15.68 2.43
N ASN A 308 10.18 -15.60 1.31
CA ASN A 308 9.53 -16.75 0.68
C ASN A 308 9.95 -16.99 -0.78
N GLY A 309 10.84 -16.12 -1.32
CA GLY A 309 11.36 -16.21 -2.69
C GLY A 309 10.35 -15.81 -3.79
N GLN A 310 9.15 -15.38 -3.43
CA GLN A 310 8.16 -14.93 -4.41
C GLN A 310 8.71 -13.75 -5.22
N GLY A 311 8.57 -13.77 -6.54
CA GLY A 311 9.09 -12.74 -7.43
C GLY A 311 10.58 -12.83 -7.72
N ILE A 312 11.32 -13.79 -7.14
CA ILE A 312 12.72 -14.08 -7.47
C ILE A 312 12.77 -15.14 -8.56
N VAL A 313 13.53 -14.88 -9.63
CA VAL A 313 13.66 -15.74 -10.79
C VAL A 313 15.11 -16.13 -10.96
N ASN A 314 15.38 -17.41 -11.18
CA ASN A 314 16.70 -17.90 -11.55
C ASN A 314 16.86 -17.94 -13.09
N ILE A 315 17.77 -17.12 -13.61
CA ILE A 315 18.13 -17.06 -15.03
C ILE A 315 19.35 -17.95 -15.24
N SER A 316 19.17 -19.11 -15.86
CA SER A 316 20.19 -20.14 -16.04
C SER A 316 20.44 -20.54 -17.49
N GLU A 317 19.75 -19.91 -18.44
CA GLU A 317 19.87 -20.20 -19.88
C GLU A 317 20.10 -18.92 -20.67
N GLU A 318 20.87 -19.01 -21.75
CA GLU A 318 21.12 -17.89 -22.67
C GLU A 318 19.97 -17.75 -23.68
N LYS A 319 18.85 -17.27 -23.19
CA LYS A 319 17.63 -17.04 -23.97
C LYS A 319 16.94 -15.73 -23.57
N ASP A 320 15.91 -15.38 -24.28
CA ASP A 320 15.02 -14.30 -23.96
C ASP A 320 13.97 -14.77 -22.96
N TYR A 321 13.74 -13.97 -21.90
CA TYR A 321 12.74 -14.18 -20.87
C TYR A 321 11.70 -13.08 -20.99
N HIS A 322 10.43 -13.44 -21.21
CA HIS A 322 9.35 -12.49 -21.47
C HIS A 322 8.57 -12.17 -20.20
N PHE A 323 8.68 -10.94 -19.78
CA PHE A 323 7.98 -10.45 -18.59
C PHE A 323 6.80 -9.57 -18.95
N ARG A 324 5.78 -9.59 -18.09
CA ARG A 324 4.60 -8.74 -18.20
C ARG A 324 4.17 -8.26 -16.82
N TYR A 325 4.08 -6.94 -16.66
CA TYR A 325 3.40 -6.33 -15.54
C TYR A 325 1.96 -5.98 -15.88
N GLU A 326 1.08 -6.17 -14.92
CA GLU A 326 -0.30 -5.66 -14.92
C GLU A 326 -0.52 -4.86 -13.65
N LEU A 327 -0.89 -3.59 -13.81
CA LEU A 327 -1.20 -2.66 -12.73
C LEU A 327 -2.66 -2.29 -12.83
N SER A 328 -3.42 -2.43 -11.76
CA SER A 328 -4.84 -2.09 -11.74
C SER A 328 -5.19 -1.24 -10.52
N ASP A 329 -6.18 -0.35 -10.72
CA ASP A 329 -6.88 0.36 -9.66
C ASP A 329 -8.19 -0.36 -9.26
N ARG A 330 -8.95 0.24 -8.34
CA ARG A 330 -10.25 -0.29 -7.89
C ARG A 330 -11.41 0.01 -8.84
N HIS A 331 -11.21 0.86 -9.85
CA HIS A 331 -12.19 1.15 -10.90
C HIS A 331 -12.08 0.18 -12.08
N GLY A 332 -11.05 -0.70 -12.08
CA GLY A 332 -10.79 -1.67 -13.16
C GLY A 332 -9.92 -1.11 -14.28
N ASN A 333 -9.41 0.12 -14.16
CA ASN A 333 -8.45 0.64 -15.12
C ASN A 333 -7.15 -0.13 -14.99
N THR A 334 -6.68 -0.72 -16.10
CA THR A 334 -5.50 -1.58 -16.09
C THR A 334 -4.45 -1.09 -17.09
N GLN A 335 -3.21 -0.98 -16.62
CA GLN A 335 -2.02 -0.77 -17.43
C GLN A 335 -1.25 -2.08 -17.56
N VAL A 336 -0.92 -2.44 -18.81
CA VAL A 336 -0.08 -3.60 -19.11
C VAL A 336 1.23 -3.12 -19.70
N PHE A 337 2.35 -3.66 -19.17
CA PHE A 337 3.69 -3.38 -19.66
C PHE A 337 4.44 -4.69 -19.93
N ARG A 338 4.95 -4.86 -21.16
CA ARG A 338 5.69 -6.04 -21.58
C ARG A 338 7.13 -5.67 -21.90
N PHE A 339 8.07 -6.51 -21.50
CA PHE A 339 9.49 -6.35 -21.81
C PHE A 339 10.20 -7.70 -21.81
N THR A 340 11.42 -7.72 -22.34
CA THR A 340 12.24 -8.92 -22.43
C THR A 340 13.58 -8.68 -21.76
N LEU A 341 14.02 -9.61 -20.91
CA LEU A 341 15.36 -9.65 -20.39
C LEU A 341 16.14 -10.77 -21.11
N ARG A 342 17.35 -10.44 -21.56
CA ARG A 342 18.27 -11.42 -22.15
C ARG A 342 19.08 -12.09 -21.06
N GLY A 343 18.92 -13.42 -20.91
CA GLY A 343 19.83 -14.26 -20.14
C GLY A 343 21.16 -14.40 -20.88
N GLU A 344 22.25 -14.01 -20.22
CA GLU A 344 23.60 -14.15 -20.78
C GLU A 344 24.58 -14.47 -19.66
N LYS A 345 25.25 -15.63 -19.79
CA LYS A 345 26.22 -16.07 -18.80
C LYS A 345 27.43 -15.13 -18.80
N PRO A 346 27.82 -14.58 -17.64
CA PRO A 346 28.99 -13.72 -17.55
C PRO A 346 30.21 -14.50 -18.00
N MET A 347 31.05 -13.90 -18.88
CA MET A 347 32.33 -14.49 -19.19
C MET A 347 33.14 -14.62 -17.89
N PRO A 348 33.93 -15.71 -17.72
CA PRO A 348 34.86 -15.79 -16.61
C PRO A 348 35.77 -14.58 -16.66
N THR A 349 35.76 -13.76 -15.61
CA THR A 349 36.76 -12.70 -15.47
C THR A 349 38.11 -13.38 -15.29
N ASP A 350 39.02 -13.18 -16.22
CA ASP A 350 40.41 -13.63 -16.08
C ASP A 350 41.05 -12.88 -14.92
N ASN A 351 41.05 -13.51 -13.74
CA ASN A 351 41.68 -12.95 -12.53
C ASN A 351 43.24 -12.94 -12.63
N SER A 352 43.81 -13.24 -13.81
CA SER A 352 45.25 -13.27 -14.03
C SER A 352 45.90 -11.89 -14.18
N LEU A 353 45.12 -10.82 -14.39
CA LEU A 353 45.59 -9.46 -14.30
C LEU A 353 45.39 -8.95 -12.86
N GLY A 354 46.43 -9.14 -12.03
CA GLY A 354 46.51 -8.73 -10.64
C GLY A 354 46.28 -7.26 -10.43
N TYR A 355 45.02 -6.82 -10.40
CA TYR A 355 44.68 -5.54 -9.80
C TYR A 355 44.78 -5.70 -8.30
N PRO A 356 45.52 -4.81 -7.60
CA PRO A 356 45.55 -4.84 -6.16
C PRO A 356 44.12 -4.73 -5.66
N GLN A 357 43.70 -5.66 -4.81
CA GLN A 357 42.45 -5.52 -4.05
C GLN A 357 42.59 -4.24 -3.27
N VAL A 358 41.89 -3.19 -3.69
CA VAL A 358 41.70 -2.01 -2.85
C VAL A 358 40.80 -2.46 -1.73
N ASP A 359 41.40 -2.74 -0.60
CA ASP A 359 40.72 -2.94 0.65
C ASP A 359 40.03 -1.60 1.00
N VAL A 360 38.80 -1.44 0.54
CA VAL A 360 37.94 -0.33 0.95
C VAL A 360 37.45 -0.68 2.35
N SER A 361 38.40 -0.54 3.27
CA SER A 361 38.18 -0.75 4.68
C SER A 361 37.00 0.07 5.19
N HIS A 362 36.29 -0.50 6.12
CA HIS A 362 35.16 -0.06 6.94
C HIS A 362 35.07 1.43 7.34
N ASP A 363 36.09 2.24 7.05
CA ASP A 363 36.25 3.61 7.58
C ASP A 363 35.45 4.68 6.83
N ILE A 364 35.12 4.46 5.54
CA ILE A 364 34.36 5.44 4.74
C ILE A 364 32.86 5.33 5.02
N GLN A 365 32.33 4.10 5.21
CA GLN A 365 30.92 3.90 5.54
C GLN A 365 30.57 4.43 6.93
N GLN A 366 31.43 4.20 7.92
CA GLN A 366 31.19 4.71 9.28
C GLN A 366 31.22 6.24 9.37
N LYS A 367 32.11 6.91 8.61
CA LYS A 367 32.17 8.38 8.58
C LYS A 367 30.95 9.01 7.88
N SER A 368 30.42 8.38 6.86
CA SER A 368 29.20 8.85 6.18
C SER A 368 27.96 8.69 7.03
N ILE A 369 27.78 7.55 7.70
CA ILE A 369 26.67 7.28 8.61
C ILE A 369 26.73 8.20 9.86
N LYS A 370 27.91 8.40 10.44
CA LYS A 370 28.07 9.35 11.56
C LYS A 370 27.73 10.80 11.17
N ARG A 371 28.12 11.25 9.98
CA ARG A 371 27.76 12.59 9.49
C ARG A 371 26.26 12.73 9.21
N LEU A 372 25.58 11.66 8.77
CA LEU A 372 24.13 11.68 8.57
C LEU A 372 23.37 11.73 9.91
N LEU A 373 23.80 10.95 10.89
CA LEU A 373 23.21 10.93 12.23
C LEU A 373 23.42 12.24 13.01
N GLN A 374 24.56 12.93 12.83
CA GLN A 374 24.81 14.25 13.42
C GLN A 374 23.99 15.39 12.80
N LYS A 375 23.35 15.18 11.64
CA LYS A 375 22.45 16.16 11.03
C LYS A 375 20.97 15.89 11.34
N LEU A 376 20.66 14.80 12.01
CA LEU A 376 19.30 14.38 12.37
C LEU A 376 19.03 14.51 13.90
N LEU A 377 20.03 14.84 14.70
CA LEU A 377 19.94 15.26 16.08
C LEU A 377 20.11 16.78 16.21
#